data_d9d46babb206e164b93408fc8e1e043b
#
_entry.id   d9d46babb206e164b93408fc8e1e043b
#
_cell.length_a   1.000
_cell.length_b   1.000
_cell.length_c   1.000
_cell.angle_alpha   90.00
_cell.angle_beta   90.00
_cell.angle_gamma   90.00
#
_symmetry.space_group_name_H-M   'P 1'
#
loop_
_entity.id
_entity.type
_entity.pdbx_description
1 polymer ?
#
loop_
_entity_poly.entity_id
_entity_poly.type
_entity_poly.pdbx_seq_one_letter_code
_entity_poly.pdbx_strand_id
1 'polypeptide(L)'
;MIIKKFVPCIYLYHEHAVRNLTDTTIVDTDPVRLADYYCEHNADELIVFDMSEDDAEHDAALDIIKEICTRAEVDVIGAGNVKRMEDIKKLLYAGCKKAVLDYEKESNIEITEEVSLKFGKDKILISYNNPSVLELHKEKIEKYISAMILMNPHQIRETQAILSLFRADQSGGIE
;
A
#
# COMPACT_ATOMS: atom_id res chain seq x y z
N MET A 1 -1.34 -6.17 23.66
CA MET A 1 -1.98 -4.85 23.47
C MET A 1 -2.11 -4.58 21.97
N ILE A 2 -3.29 -4.24 21.50
CA ILE A 2 -3.50 -3.84 20.10
C ILE A 2 -3.26 -2.34 20.00
N ILE A 3 -2.22 -1.94 19.28
CA ILE A 3 -1.96 -0.55 18.97
C ILE A 3 -2.69 -0.23 17.68
N LYS A 4 -3.65 0.69 17.72
CA LYS A 4 -4.32 1.22 16.53
C LYS A 4 -3.55 2.42 16.01
N LYS A 5 -3.31 2.45 14.70
CA LYS A 5 -2.71 3.59 14.00
C LYS A 5 -3.75 4.28 13.13
N PHE A 6 -3.61 5.59 12.99
CA PHE A 6 -4.36 6.38 12.02
C PHE A 6 -3.51 6.53 10.76
N VAL A 7 -3.93 5.88 9.67
CA VAL A 7 -3.21 5.86 8.38
C VAL A 7 -4.16 6.34 7.28
N PRO A 8 -4.28 7.65 7.06
CA PRO A 8 -5.12 8.18 6.00
C PRO A 8 -4.57 7.85 4.61
N CYS A 9 -5.48 7.74 3.64
CA CYS A 9 -5.16 7.46 2.25
C CYS A 9 -5.37 8.70 1.39
N ILE A 10 -4.45 8.96 0.48
CA ILE A 10 -4.55 9.98 -0.55
C ILE A 10 -4.61 9.28 -1.90
N TYR A 11 -5.66 9.54 -2.68
CA TYR A 11 -5.87 8.94 -3.99
C TYR A 11 -5.58 10.00 -5.06
N LEU A 12 -4.50 9.81 -5.83
CA LEU A 12 -4.07 10.74 -6.87
C LEU A 12 -4.70 10.38 -8.21
N TYR A 13 -5.46 11.30 -8.76
CA TYR A 13 -6.05 11.21 -10.09
C TYR A 13 -6.03 12.57 -10.77
N HIS A 14 -5.46 12.66 -11.97
CA HIS A 14 -5.24 13.92 -12.70
C HIS A 14 -4.63 15.02 -11.80
N GLU A 15 -3.58 14.70 -11.07
CA GLU A 15 -2.85 15.59 -10.15
C GLU A 15 -3.67 16.12 -8.96
N HIS A 16 -4.90 15.65 -8.76
CA HIS A 16 -5.75 16.00 -7.63
C HIS A 16 -5.89 14.84 -6.65
N ALA A 17 -6.22 15.15 -5.41
CA ALA A 17 -6.68 14.16 -4.44
C ALA A 17 -8.18 13.92 -4.62
N VAL A 18 -8.56 12.66 -4.84
CA VAL A 18 -9.95 12.25 -5.05
C VAL A 18 -10.43 11.35 -3.92
N ARG A 19 -11.73 11.07 -3.89
CA ARG A 19 -12.38 10.40 -2.77
C ARG A 19 -11.89 8.97 -2.52
N ASN A 20 -11.81 8.15 -3.57
CA ASN A 20 -11.33 6.77 -3.48
C ASN A 20 -11.05 6.19 -4.88
N LEU A 21 -10.71 4.91 -4.96
CA LEU A 21 -10.36 4.24 -6.22
C LEU A 21 -11.53 4.13 -7.23
N THR A 22 -12.77 4.31 -6.80
CA THR A 22 -13.97 4.18 -7.65
C THR A 22 -14.77 5.47 -7.78
N ASP A 23 -14.42 6.49 -7.00
CA ASP A 23 -15.09 7.79 -6.99
C ASP A 23 -14.05 8.91 -7.12
N THR A 24 -13.95 9.49 -8.30
CA THR A 24 -12.98 10.53 -8.66
C THR A 24 -13.44 11.96 -8.30
N THR A 25 -14.44 12.10 -7.44
CA THR A 25 -14.82 13.41 -6.87
C THR A 25 -13.61 14.01 -6.15
N ILE A 26 -13.25 15.24 -6.51
CA ILE A 26 -12.09 15.93 -5.95
C ILE A 26 -12.35 16.26 -4.47
N VAL A 27 -11.44 15.83 -3.63
CA VAL A 27 -11.42 16.15 -2.19
C VAL A 27 -10.54 17.38 -1.93
N ASP A 28 -9.39 17.42 -2.59
CA ASP A 28 -8.48 18.55 -2.57
C ASP A 28 -7.78 18.68 -3.94
N THR A 29 -7.70 19.88 -4.46
CA THR A 29 -6.95 20.17 -5.69
C THR A 29 -5.44 20.14 -5.48
N ASP A 30 -4.99 20.18 -4.23
CA ASP A 30 -3.58 20.12 -3.83
C ASP A 30 -3.34 18.91 -2.91
N PRO A 31 -2.88 17.77 -3.45
CA PRO A 31 -2.59 16.58 -2.66
C PRO A 31 -1.51 16.77 -1.60
N VAL A 32 -0.55 17.67 -1.84
CA VAL A 32 0.53 17.96 -0.89
C VAL A 32 -0.03 18.68 0.33
N ARG A 33 -0.94 19.64 0.11
CA ARG A 33 -1.65 20.31 1.19
C ARG A 33 -2.50 19.35 2.01
N LEU A 34 -3.16 18.39 1.36
CA LEU A 34 -3.93 17.36 2.07
C LEU A 34 -3.01 16.47 2.92
N ALA A 35 -1.83 16.11 2.44
CA ALA A 35 -0.83 15.38 3.21
C ALA A 35 -0.37 16.17 4.44
N ASP A 36 -0.06 17.45 4.29
CA ASP A 36 0.28 18.34 5.41
C ASP A 36 -0.85 18.37 6.46
N TYR A 37 -2.10 18.49 6.00
CA TYR A 37 -3.28 18.46 6.88
C TYR A 37 -3.34 17.18 7.70
N TYR A 38 -3.15 16.02 7.08
CA TYR A 38 -3.15 14.74 7.81
C TYR A 38 -2.00 14.64 8.81
N CYS A 39 -0.81 15.10 8.46
CA CYS A 39 0.33 15.12 9.40
C CYS A 39 0.05 16.02 10.61
N GLU A 40 -0.55 17.19 10.40
CA GLU A 40 -0.95 18.10 11.46
C GLU A 40 -2.07 17.55 12.36
N HIS A 41 -2.84 16.59 11.86
CA HIS A 41 -3.94 15.91 12.56
C HIS A 41 -3.60 14.50 13.04
N ASN A 42 -2.34 14.28 13.38
CA ASN A 42 -1.83 13.07 14.05
C ASN A 42 -1.90 11.78 13.21
N ALA A 43 -1.74 11.87 11.90
CA ALA A 43 -1.50 10.68 11.10
C ALA A 43 -0.22 9.97 11.57
N ASP A 44 -0.28 8.64 11.73
CA ASP A 44 0.88 7.82 12.07
C ASP A 44 1.71 7.48 10.83
N GLU A 45 1.04 7.26 9.71
CA GLU A 45 1.61 7.02 8.39
C GLU A 45 0.66 7.59 7.34
N LEU A 46 1.10 7.68 6.09
CA LEU A 46 0.27 8.03 4.93
C LEU A 46 0.35 6.93 3.88
N ILE A 47 -0.76 6.64 3.21
CA ILE A 47 -0.76 5.82 1.99
C ILE A 47 -1.18 6.70 0.83
N VAL A 48 -0.38 6.72 -0.23
CA VAL A 48 -0.67 7.46 -1.46
C VAL A 48 -0.86 6.47 -2.59
N PHE A 49 -2.05 6.51 -3.21
CA PHE A 49 -2.40 5.68 -4.36
C PHE A 49 -2.25 6.48 -5.65
N ASP A 50 -1.42 6.00 -6.54
CA ASP A 50 -1.29 6.50 -7.90
C ASP A 50 -2.37 5.84 -8.78
N MET A 51 -3.32 6.64 -9.25
CA MET A 51 -4.43 6.22 -10.11
C MET A 51 -4.24 6.70 -11.56
N SER A 52 -3.01 7.01 -11.97
CA SER A 52 -2.72 7.50 -13.32
C SER A 52 -3.07 6.46 -14.38
N GLU A 53 -3.57 6.94 -15.51
CA GLU A 53 -4.02 6.11 -16.62
C GLU A 53 -2.96 5.98 -17.73
N ASP A 54 -2.02 6.90 -17.78
CA ASP A 54 -0.92 6.91 -18.75
C ASP A 54 0.43 7.27 -18.12
N ASP A 55 1.50 7.19 -18.90
CA ASP A 55 2.87 7.40 -18.42
C ASP A 55 3.14 8.87 -18.02
N ALA A 56 2.51 9.84 -18.69
CA ALA A 56 2.67 11.26 -18.36
C ALA A 56 2.01 11.60 -17.00
N GLU A 57 0.82 11.07 -16.77
CA GLU A 57 0.14 11.20 -15.49
C GLU A 57 0.90 10.47 -14.38
N HIS A 58 1.47 9.31 -14.69
CA HIS A 58 2.30 8.55 -13.74
C HIS A 58 3.54 9.33 -13.32
N ASP A 59 4.24 9.96 -14.27
CA ASP A 59 5.39 10.79 -13.95
C ASP A 59 4.99 12.00 -13.08
N ALA A 60 3.87 12.66 -13.40
CA ALA A 60 3.32 13.75 -12.57
C ALA A 60 2.93 13.28 -11.17
N ALA A 61 2.31 12.10 -11.06
CA ALA A 61 1.98 11.50 -9.76
C ALA A 61 3.23 11.19 -8.92
N LEU A 62 4.29 10.68 -9.55
CA LEU A 62 5.58 10.43 -8.87
C LEU A 62 6.22 11.72 -8.34
N ASP A 63 6.13 12.83 -9.08
CA ASP A 63 6.61 14.13 -8.62
C ASP A 63 5.83 14.61 -7.40
N ILE A 64 4.51 14.45 -7.39
CA ILE A 64 3.66 14.76 -6.23
C ILE A 64 4.02 13.87 -5.03
N ILE A 65 4.17 12.57 -5.25
CA ILE A 65 4.56 11.61 -4.20
C ILE A 65 5.91 12.00 -3.61
N LYS A 66 6.88 12.37 -4.44
CA LYS A 66 8.19 12.82 -4.01
C LYS A 66 8.09 14.08 -3.14
N GLU A 67 7.27 15.05 -3.52
CA GLU A 67 7.05 16.25 -2.72
C GLU A 67 6.39 15.92 -1.38
N ILE A 68 5.37 15.07 -1.37
CA ILE A 68 4.73 14.58 -0.13
C ILE A 68 5.77 13.92 0.78
N CYS A 69 6.59 12.99 0.24
CA CYS A 69 7.64 12.31 1.01
C CYS A 69 8.69 13.26 1.59
N THR A 70 9.03 14.33 0.87
CA THR A 70 10.00 15.33 1.31
C THR A 70 9.47 16.17 2.47
N ARG A 71 8.18 16.45 2.48
CA ARG A 71 7.51 17.31 3.48
C ARG A 71 6.95 16.55 4.67
N ALA A 72 6.49 15.32 4.46
CA ALA A 72 5.86 14.54 5.50
C ALA A 72 6.81 14.20 6.65
N GLU A 73 6.35 14.41 7.88
CA GLU A 73 7.07 14.02 9.10
C GLU A 73 6.83 12.55 9.47
N VAL A 74 5.97 11.86 8.76
CA VAL A 74 5.63 10.45 8.94
C VAL A 74 6.02 9.63 7.71
N ASP A 75 6.09 8.32 7.87
CA ASP A 75 6.39 7.41 6.76
C ASP A 75 5.26 7.44 5.72
N VAL A 76 5.64 7.49 4.45
CA VAL A 76 4.74 7.43 3.30
C VAL A 76 4.84 6.07 2.63
N ILE A 77 3.69 5.45 2.40
CA ILE A 77 3.54 4.19 1.70
C ILE A 77 3.00 4.48 0.30
N GLY A 78 3.72 4.04 -0.73
CA GLY A 78 3.31 4.20 -2.12
C GLY A 78 2.51 3.02 -2.62
N ALA A 79 1.42 3.27 -3.33
CA ALA A 79 0.54 2.26 -3.89
C ALA A 79 -0.02 2.69 -5.26
N GLY A 80 -0.58 1.74 -5.97
CA GLY A 80 -1.18 1.97 -7.28
C GLY A 80 -0.17 1.94 -8.43
N ASN A 81 -0.69 1.65 -9.61
CA ASN A 81 0.05 1.63 -10.87
C ASN A 81 1.34 0.80 -10.90
N VAL A 82 1.42 -0.24 -10.08
CA VAL A 82 2.56 -1.17 -10.05
C VAL A 82 2.28 -2.31 -11.01
N LYS A 83 3.18 -2.50 -11.98
CA LYS A 83 3.15 -3.59 -12.96
C LYS A 83 4.43 -4.43 -12.94
N ARG A 84 5.54 -3.83 -12.54
CA ARG A 84 6.89 -4.41 -12.58
C ARG A 84 7.70 -3.98 -11.36
N MET A 85 8.81 -4.66 -11.15
CA MET A 85 9.78 -4.31 -10.12
C MET A 85 10.28 -2.85 -10.23
N GLU A 86 10.42 -2.32 -11.46
CA GLU A 86 10.84 -0.93 -11.67
C GLU A 86 9.83 0.09 -11.09
N ASP A 87 8.54 -0.24 -11.05
CA ASP A 87 7.52 0.65 -10.48
C ASP A 87 7.66 0.71 -8.96
N ILE A 88 7.97 -0.41 -8.31
CA ILE A 88 8.32 -0.45 -6.87
C ILE A 88 9.57 0.40 -6.61
N LYS A 89 10.60 0.24 -7.43
CA LYS A 89 11.84 1.02 -7.33
C LYS A 89 11.56 2.52 -7.43
N LYS A 90 10.72 2.95 -8.37
CA LYS A 90 10.34 4.37 -8.53
C LYS A 90 9.67 4.92 -7.28
N LEU A 91 8.73 4.18 -6.67
CA LEU A 91 8.07 4.59 -5.43
C LEU A 91 9.05 4.74 -4.27
N LEU A 92 9.94 3.77 -4.09
CA LEU A 92 10.95 3.81 -3.02
C LEU A 92 11.95 4.95 -3.25
N TYR A 93 12.37 5.19 -4.48
CA TYR A 93 13.30 6.29 -4.82
C TYR A 93 12.63 7.67 -4.75
N ALA A 94 11.32 7.76 -4.92
CA ALA A 94 10.57 8.99 -4.67
C ALA A 94 10.53 9.36 -3.17
N GLY A 95 10.85 8.42 -2.29
CA GLY A 95 10.95 8.61 -0.85
C GLY A 95 9.96 7.80 -0.03
N CYS A 96 9.13 6.97 -0.66
CA CYS A 96 8.25 6.06 0.06
C CYS A 96 9.06 5.07 0.89
N LYS A 97 8.69 4.86 2.14
CA LYS A 97 9.34 3.89 3.02
C LYS A 97 8.94 2.47 2.69
N LYS A 98 7.74 2.30 2.15
CA LYS A 98 7.16 1.01 1.76
C LYS A 98 6.37 1.18 0.47
N ALA A 99 6.20 0.06 -0.25
CA ALA A 99 5.40 -0.01 -1.46
C ALA A 99 4.42 -1.17 -1.42
N VAL A 100 3.30 -1.04 -2.11
CA VAL A 100 2.19 -1.99 -2.06
C VAL A 100 2.08 -2.73 -3.39
N LEU A 101 2.02 -4.06 -3.32
CA LEU A 101 1.65 -4.93 -4.42
C LEU A 101 0.14 -5.22 -4.35
N ASP A 102 -0.56 -4.98 -5.44
CA ASP A 102 -1.99 -5.28 -5.56
C ASP A 102 -2.19 -6.76 -5.91
N TYR A 103 -2.65 -7.57 -4.96
CA TYR A 103 -2.84 -9.03 -5.15
C TYR A 103 -4.10 -9.40 -5.95
N GLU A 104 -4.86 -8.42 -6.42
CA GLU A 104 -5.85 -8.64 -7.47
C GLU A 104 -5.20 -8.75 -8.88
N LYS A 105 -3.90 -8.43 -8.98
CA LYS A 105 -3.12 -8.51 -10.22
C LYS A 105 -2.10 -9.64 -10.15
N GLU A 106 -2.21 -10.61 -11.06
CA GLU A 106 -1.28 -11.75 -11.15
C GLU A 106 0.18 -11.30 -11.30
N SER A 107 0.43 -10.27 -12.10
CA SER A 107 1.77 -9.72 -12.28
C SER A 107 2.42 -9.25 -10.97
N ASN A 108 1.64 -8.74 -10.02
CA ASN A 108 2.13 -8.32 -8.71
C ASN A 108 2.44 -9.53 -7.81
N ILE A 109 1.63 -10.58 -7.92
CA ILE A 109 1.87 -11.83 -7.19
C ILE A 109 3.17 -12.49 -7.68
N GLU A 110 3.39 -12.51 -8.99
CA GLU A 110 4.58 -13.09 -9.61
C GLU A 110 5.89 -12.43 -9.16
N ILE A 111 5.93 -11.09 -9.07
CA ILE A 111 7.15 -10.35 -8.70
C ILE A 111 7.41 -10.27 -7.19
N THR A 112 6.53 -10.81 -6.34
CA THR A 112 6.61 -10.67 -4.88
C THR A 112 7.96 -11.10 -4.31
N GLU A 113 8.45 -12.28 -4.67
CA GLU A 113 9.74 -12.80 -4.19
C GLU A 113 10.89 -11.89 -4.63
N GLU A 114 10.93 -11.53 -5.90
CA GLU A 114 11.99 -10.71 -6.47
C GLU A 114 12.10 -9.35 -5.79
N VAL A 115 10.98 -8.63 -5.62
CA VAL A 115 10.99 -7.31 -4.99
C VAL A 115 11.32 -7.39 -3.50
N SER A 116 10.84 -8.41 -2.81
CA SER A 116 11.13 -8.61 -1.38
C SER A 116 12.61 -8.92 -1.15
N LEU A 117 13.21 -9.77 -1.96
CA LEU A 117 14.64 -10.08 -1.87
C LEU A 117 15.51 -8.89 -2.22
N LYS A 118 15.08 -8.08 -3.19
CA LYS A 118 15.86 -6.91 -3.64
C LYS A 118 15.78 -5.73 -2.69
N PHE A 119 14.62 -5.39 -2.19
CA PHE A 119 14.39 -4.16 -1.41
C PHE A 119 14.23 -4.41 0.09
N GLY A 120 13.96 -5.63 0.49
CA GLY A 120 13.71 -6.03 1.88
C GLY A 120 12.22 -6.28 2.15
N LYS A 121 11.95 -7.35 2.87
CA LYS A 121 10.59 -7.75 3.27
C LYS A 121 9.83 -6.64 4.00
N ASP A 122 10.52 -5.89 4.85
CA ASP A 122 9.97 -4.80 5.66
C ASP A 122 9.41 -3.63 4.83
N LYS A 123 9.79 -3.54 3.55
CA LYS A 123 9.35 -2.48 2.63
C LYS A 123 8.20 -2.89 1.73
N ILE A 124 7.74 -4.14 1.74
CA ILE A 124 6.74 -4.66 0.80
C ILE A 124 5.46 -5.04 1.54
N LEU A 125 4.36 -4.42 1.13
CA LEU A 125 3.01 -4.72 1.56
C LEU A 125 2.21 -5.27 0.39
N ILE A 126 1.06 -5.87 0.70
CA ILE A 126 0.05 -6.20 -0.31
C ILE A 126 -1.27 -5.51 -0.01
N SER A 127 -2.05 -5.24 -1.05
CA SER A 127 -3.46 -4.92 -0.96
C SER A 127 -4.30 -6.04 -1.57
N TYR A 128 -5.50 -6.24 -1.06
CA TYR A 128 -6.43 -7.27 -1.54
C TYR A 128 -7.87 -6.88 -1.25
N ASN A 129 -8.79 -7.35 -2.08
CA ASN A 129 -10.23 -7.19 -1.88
C ASN A 129 -10.85 -8.48 -1.36
N ASN A 130 -10.46 -9.63 -1.94
CA ASN A 130 -11.00 -10.94 -1.58
C ASN A 130 -10.04 -11.67 -0.65
N PRO A 131 -10.47 -12.01 0.59
CA PRO A 131 -9.63 -12.72 1.55
C PRO A 131 -9.13 -14.09 1.10
N SER A 132 -9.78 -14.74 0.14
CA SER A 132 -9.34 -16.03 -0.41
C SER A 132 -7.92 -15.99 -0.99
N VAL A 133 -7.48 -14.82 -1.46
CA VAL A 133 -6.12 -14.56 -1.93
C VAL A 133 -5.08 -14.83 -0.83
N LEU A 134 -5.41 -14.57 0.42
CA LEU A 134 -4.51 -14.79 1.56
C LEU A 134 -4.26 -16.28 1.79
N GLU A 135 -5.28 -17.13 1.68
CA GLU A 135 -5.12 -18.58 1.80
C GLU A 135 -4.34 -19.15 0.62
N LEU A 136 -4.69 -18.71 -0.59
CA LEU A 136 -4.08 -19.22 -1.82
C LEU A 136 -2.57 -18.92 -1.88
N HIS A 137 -2.14 -17.78 -1.37
CA HIS A 137 -0.74 -17.33 -1.41
C HIS A 137 -0.10 -17.24 -0.02
N LYS A 138 -0.61 -17.99 0.96
CA LYS A 138 -0.18 -17.92 2.36
C LYS A 138 1.33 -18.00 2.54
N GLU A 139 1.98 -19.03 1.97
CA GLU A 139 3.43 -19.23 2.12
C GLU A 139 4.25 -18.07 1.56
N LYS A 140 3.85 -17.56 0.39
CA LYS A 140 4.50 -16.42 -0.25
C LYS A 140 4.35 -15.15 0.59
N ILE A 141 3.14 -14.89 1.12
CA ILE A 141 2.85 -13.75 1.96
C ILE A 141 3.66 -13.82 3.26
N GLU A 142 3.64 -14.93 3.97
CA GLU A 142 4.39 -15.10 5.22
C GLU A 142 5.89 -14.90 5.03
N LYS A 143 6.44 -15.36 3.92
CA LYS A 143 7.87 -15.31 3.64
C LYS A 143 8.35 -13.93 3.18
N TYR A 144 7.55 -13.21 2.38
CA TYR A 144 8.01 -12.04 1.62
C TYR A 144 7.29 -10.74 1.90
N ILE A 145 6.21 -10.75 2.66
CA ILE A 145 5.35 -9.57 2.88
C ILE A 145 5.35 -9.17 4.35
N SER A 146 5.43 -7.87 4.63
CA SER A 146 5.47 -7.34 6.00
C SER A 146 4.09 -7.01 6.58
N ALA A 147 3.14 -6.59 5.75
CA ALA A 147 1.79 -6.23 6.17
C ALA A 147 0.80 -6.30 5.00
N MET A 148 -0.48 -6.28 5.33
CA MET A 148 -1.57 -6.43 4.37
C MET A 148 -2.60 -5.33 4.54
N ILE A 149 -3.18 -4.86 3.42
CA ILE A 149 -4.20 -3.83 3.37
C ILE A 149 -5.49 -4.44 2.80
N LEU A 150 -6.52 -4.52 3.61
CA LEU A 150 -7.85 -4.91 3.15
C LEU A 150 -8.54 -3.71 2.51
N MET A 151 -8.84 -3.80 1.21
CA MET A 151 -9.48 -2.73 0.45
C MET A 151 -11.00 -2.78 0.52
N ASN A 152 -11.58 -3.94 0.83
CA ASN A 152 -13.03 -4.11 0.97
C ASN A 152 -13.42 -4.32 2.44
N PRO A 153 -13.95 -3.29 3.14
CA PRO A 153 -14.27 -3.39 4.56
C PRO A 153 -15.37 -4.41 4.88
N HIS A 154 -16.17 -4.83 3.91
CA HIS A 154 -17.19 -5.87 4.10
C HIS A 154 -16.60 -7.27 4.31
N GLN A 155 -15.33 -7.47 4.01
CA GLN A 155 -14.60 -8.74 4.15
C GLN A 155 -13.80 -8.86 5.47
N ILE A 156 -14.01 -7.98 6.43
CA ILE A 156 -13.22 -7.94 7.67
C ILE A 156 -13.33 -9.26 8.44
N ARG A 157 -14.51 -9.84 8.57
CA ARG A 157 -14.73 -11.09 9.33
C ARG A 157 -14.01 -12.27 8.71
N GLU A 158 -14.11 -12.42 7.39
CA GLU A 158 -13.42 -13.47 6.63
C GLU A 158 -11.91 -13.32 6.72
N THR A 159 -11.41 -12.09 6.59
CA THR A 159 -10.00 -11.77 6.77
C THR A 159 -9.51 -12.16 8.16
N GLN A 160 -10.24 -11.85 9.21
CA GLN A 160 -9.88 -12.20 10.59
C GLN A 160 -9.81 -13.71 10.80
N ALA A 161 -10.75 -14.47 10.21
CA ALA A 161 -10.75 -15.92 10.27
C ALA A 161 -9.50 -16.50 9.59
N ILE A 162 -9.13 -16.02 8.41
CA ILE A 162 -7.94 -16.46 7.68
C ILE A 162 -6.65 -16.08 8.44
N LEU A 163 -6.56 -14.86 8.93
CA LEU A 163 -5.39 -14.41 9.70
C LEU A 163 -5.19 -15.20 10.99
N SER A 164 -6.25 -15.74 11.58
CA SER A 164 -6.13 -16.61 12.75
C SER A 164 -5.40 -17.93 12.42
N LEU A 165 -5.56 -18.43 11.19
CA LEU A 165 -4.82 -19.61 10.73
C LEU A 165 -3.33 -19.34 10.56
N PHE A 166 -2.94 -18.14 10.10
CA PHE A 166 -1.54 -17.73 10.01
C PHE A 166 -0.84 -17.74 11.38
N ARG A 167 -1.54 -17.27 12.43
CA ARG A 167 -1.01 -17.26 13.79
C ARG A 167 -0.90 -18.65 14.41
N ALA A 168 -1.83 -19.54 14.10
CA ALA A 168 -1.84 -20.91 14.62
C ALA A 168 -0.60 -21.71 14.16
N ASP A 169 -0.18 -21.52 12.91
CA ASP A 169 1.01 -22.19 12.37
C ASP A 169 2.31 -21.71 13.02
N GLN A 170 2.37 -20.47 13.47
CA GLN A 170 3.54 -19.93 14.17
C GLN A 170 3.65 -20.44 15.61
N SER A 171 2.55 -20.78 16.27
CA SER A 171 2.54 -21.35 17.63
C SER A 171 2.85 -22.84 17.69
N GLY A 172 2.76 -23.55 16.57
CA GLY A 172 3.12 -24.97 16.43
C GLY A 172 4.64 -25.24 16.29
N GLY A 173 5.46 -24.21 16.26
CA GLY A 173 6.92 -24.29 16.06
C GLY A 173 7.76 -24.19 17.33
N ILE A 174 7.16 -24.30 18.52
CA ILE A 174 7.89 -24.33 19.80
C ILE A 174 7.54 -25.61 20.52
N GLU A 175 8.12 -26.69 20.10
CA GLU A 175 8.40 -27.86 20.94
C GLU A 175 9.89 -28.14 20.92
#